data_a15193c63a6fa35dacc8a8e3dc20eb30
#
_entry.id   a15193c63a6fa35dacc8a8e3dc20eb30
#
_cell.length_a   1.000
_cell.length_b   1.000
_cell.length_c   1.000
_cell.angle_alpha   90.00
_cell.angle_beta   90.00
_cell.angle_gamma   90.00
#
_symmetry.space_group_name_H-M   'P 1'
#
loop_
_entity.id
_entity.type
_entity.pdbx_description
1 polymer ?
#
loop_
_entity_poly.entity_id
_entity_poly.type
_entity_poly.pdbx_seq_one_letter_code
_entity_poly.pdbx_strand_id
1 'polypeptide(L)'
;LTQKAQYRFQVEQNLREAIEQQQLSLVYQPQIEVSTCNIFGFEALSRWHHPELGQIPPINFIATAEKIGMIKPLTEWVLRTACRQLVAWKKKGFHTLRMAVNISPSLFLDKEFASLIKRIIEEVGITPAELELEVTESIVQTDPRNLSIFQDLKDLGVLLAIDDFGTGYSSFASLK
;
A
#
# COMPACT_ATOMS: atom_id res chain seq x y z
N LEU A 1 17.91 -21.50 19.49
CA LEU A 1 17.08 -20.82 18.47
C LEU A 1 17.92 -20.68 17.20
N THR A 2 17.38 -21.09 16.04
CA THR A 2 18.08 -20.92 14.75
C THR A 2 18.24 -19.41 14.47
N GLN A 3 19.31 -19.00 13.80
CA GLN A 3 19.58 -17.60 13.44
C GLN A 3 18.37 -16.94 12.74
N LYS A 4 17.65 -17.70 11.91
CA LYS A 4 16.41 -17.25 11.23
C LYS A 4 15.28 -16.95 12.21
N ALA A 5 15.11 -17.75 13.27
CA ALA A 5 14.08 -17.51 14.28
C ALA A 5 14.40 -16.29 15.15
N GLN A 6 15.68 -16.09 15.45
CA GLN A 6 16.14 -14.93 16.20
C GLN A 6 15.94 -13.64 15.40
N TYR A 7 16.28 -13.62 14.10
CA TYR A 7 16.03 -12.49 13.21
C TYR A 7 14.55 -12.12 13.13
N ARG A 8 13.66 -13.14 12.94
CA ARG A 8 12.20 -12.90 12.91
C ARG A 8 11.70 -12.29 14.21
N PHE A 9 12.15 -12.79 15.34
CA PHE A 9 11.80 -12.26 16.65
C PHE A 9 12.22 -10.78 16.80
N GLN A 10 13.43 -10.43 16.35
CA GLN A 10 13.91 -9.05 16.37
C GLN A 10 13.05 -8.15 15.45
N VAL A 11 12.67 -8.61 14.26
CA VAL A 11 11.77 -7.87 13.36
C VAL A 11 10.41 -7.65 14.02
N GLU A 12 9.82 -8.66 14.66
CA GLU A 12 8.54 -8.56 15.38
C GLU A 12 8.61 -7.55 16.54
N GLN A 13 9.68 -7.56 17.31
CA GLN A 13 9.86 -6.67 18.45
C GLN A 13 10.02 -5.20 18.02
N ASN A 14 10.77 -4.95 16.95
CA ASN A 14 11.13 -3.59 16.55
C ASN A 14 10.11 -2.95 15.59
N LEU A 15 9.21 -3.73 14.94
CA LEU A 15 8.31 -3.19 13.93
C LEU A 15 7.33 -2.14 14.49
N ARG A 16 6.80 -2.36 15.69
CA ARG A 16 5.90 -1.39 16.33
C ARG A 16 6.61 -0.05 16.54
N GLU A 17 7.79 -0.10 17.13
CA GLU A 17 8.61 1.08 17.38
C GLU A 17 9.01 1.77 16.05
N ALA A 18 9.33 0.98 15.03
CA ALA A 18 9.69 1.51 13.72
C ALA A 18 8.56 2.33 13.06
N ILE A 19 7.30 1.89 13.23
CA ILE A 19 6.14 2.62 12.74
C ILE A 19 5.94 3.91 13.54
N GLU A 20 6.03 3.83 14.87
CA GLU A 20 5.80 4.96 15.78
C GLU A 20 6.91 6.01 15.71
N GLN A 21 8.17 5.59 15.59
CA GLN A 21 9.35 6.46 15.59
C GLN A 21 9.83 6.87 14.19
N GLN A 22 9.05 6.60 13.15
CA GLN A 22 9.36 6.98 11.77
C GLN A 22 10.72 6.43 11.26
N GLN A 23 11.08 5.20 11.65
CA GLN A 23 12.25 4.51 11.12
C GLN A 23 12.00 3.95 9.71
N LEU A 24 10.74 4.01 9.25
CA LEU A 24 10.33 3.66 7.91
C LEU A 24 10.47 4.85 6.97
N SER A 25 10.71 4.57 5.70
CA SER A 25 10.73 5.56 4.64
C SER A 25 10.00 5.05 3.41
N LEU A 26 9.64 5.96 2.50
CA LEU A 26 9.10 5.61 1.19
C LEU A 26 10.09 6.00 0.11
N VAL A 27 10.25 5.11 -0.87
CA VAL A 27 10.82 5.44 -2.17
C VAL A 27 9.71 5.40 -3.20
N TYR A 28 9.87 6.11 -4.31
CA TYR A 28 8.83 6.30 -5.30
C TYR A 28 9.32 5.85 -6.66
N GLN A 29 8.68 4.81 -7.20
CA GLN A 29 8.99 4.28 -8.52
C GLN A 29 8.10 4.96 -9.56
N PRO A 30 8.67 5.61 -10.59
CA PRO A 30 7.86 6.30 -11.59
C PRO A 30 7.08 5.31 -12.46
N GLN A 31 5.84 5.66 -12.76
CA GLN A 31 4.96 4.99 -13.71
C GLN A 31 4.88 5.83 -14.99
N ILE A 32 5.18 5.21 -16.11
CA ILE A 32 5.35 5.87 -17.38
C ILE A 32 4.28 5.40 -18.37
N GLU A 33 3.59 6.32 -19.02
CA GLU A 33 2.69 6.02 -20.11
C GLU A 33 3.50 5.66 -21.36
N VAL A 34 3.31 4.46 -21.87
CA VAL A 34 4.11 3.90 -22.99
C VAL A 34 3.98 4.73 -24.26
N SER A 35 2.78 5.26 -24.55
CA SER A 35 2.49 6.00 -25.78
C SER A 35 3.17 7.37 -25.84
N THR A 36 3.33 8.03 -24.69
CA THR A 36 3.83 9.42 -24.60
C THR A 36 5.19 9.52 -23.92
N CYS A 37 5.66 8.45 -23.29
CA CYS A 37 6.85 8.44 -22.42
C CYS A 37 6.78 9.44 -21.26
N ASN A 38 5.58 9.92 -20.90
CA ASN A 38 5.39 10.83 -19.78
C ASN A 38 5.17 10.07 -18.47
N ILE A 39 5.68 10.63 -17.38
CA ILE A 39 5.38 10.12 -16.03
C ILE A 39 3.96 10.59 -15.69
N PHE A 40 3.07 9.63 -15.38
CA PHE A 40 1.71 9.93 -14.94
C PHE A 40 1.49 9.64 -13.44
N GLY A 41 2.42 8.94 -12.78
CA GLY A 41 2.29 8.60 -11.38
C GLY A 41 3.55 8.00 -10.80
N PHE A 42 3.46 7.67 -9.53
CA PHE A 42 4.51 6.98 -8.80
C PHE A 42 3.88 5.90 -7.89
N GLU A 43 4.56 4.77 -7.79
CA GLU A 43 4.27 3.74 -6.80
C GLU A 43 5.09 4.01 -5.54
N ALA A 44 4.42 4.07 -4.38
CA ALA A 44 5.05 4.24 -3.08
C ALA A 44 5.49 2.90 -2.52
N LEU A 45 6.77 2.72 -2.33
CA LEU A 45 7.39 1.48 -1.87
C LEU A 45 8.04 1.70 -0.51
N SER A 46 7.56 1.01 0.51
CA SER A 46 8.09 1.12 1.87
C SER A 46 9.48 0.51 2.00
N ARG A 47 10.30 1.17 2.81
CA ARG A 47 11.67 0.74 3.15
C ARG A 47 11.85 0.84 4.65
N TRP A 48 12.53 -0.15 5.21
CA TRP A 48 12.89 -0.12 6.62
C TRP A 48 14.40 -0.36 6.77
N HIS A 49 15.05 0.62 7.38
CA HIS A 49 16.46 0.53 7.76
C HIS A 49 16.57 0.54 9.28
N HIS A 50 16.89 -0.62 9.86
CA HIS A 50 17.09 -0.75 11.30
C HIS A 50 18.56 -0.53 11.64
N PRO A 51 18.90 0.20 12.72
CA PRO A 51 20.30 0.52 13.05
C PRO A 51 21.21 -0.70 13.21
N GLU A 52 20.71 -1.79 13.79
CA GLU A 52 21.48 -3.00 14.04
C GLU A 52 21.27 -4.09 12.98
N LEU A 53 20.04 -4.21 12.43
CA LEU A 53 19.70 -5.25 11.46
C LEU A 53 19.95 -4.85 10.01
N GLY A 54 20.29 -3.58 9.77
CA GLY A 54 20.45 -3.04 8.43
C GLY A 54 19.14 -2.93 7.68
N GLN A 55 19.18 -3.11 6.37
CA GLN A 55 18.00 -3.04 5.51
C GLN A 55 17.14 -4.30 5.66
N ILE A 56 15.91 -4.12 6.11
CA ILE A 56 14.92 -5.20 6.24
C ILE A 56 14.06 -5.22 4.97
N PRO A 57 14.03 -6.35 4.23
CA PRO A 57 13.23 -6.45 3.01
C PRO A 57 11.75 -6.26 3.26
N PRO A 58 11.00 -5.56 2.37
CA PRO A 58 9.56 -5.34 2.52
C PRO A 58 8.76 -6.63 2.75
N ILE A 59 9.05 -7.68 2.00
CA ILE A 59 8.40 -8.98 2.16
C ILE A 59 8.47 -9.52 3.60
N ASN A 60 9.56 -9.26 4.31
CA ASN A 60 9.75 -9.74 5.68
C ASN A 60 8.94 -8.92 6.69
N PHE A 61 9.02 -7.59 6.63
CA PHE A 61 8.32 -6.78 7.63
C PHE A 61 6.82 -6.62 7.34
N ILE A 62 6.39 -6.68 6.07
CA ILE A 62 4.96 -6.70 5.71
C ILE A 62 4.32 -7.99 6.21
N ALA A 63 4.91 -9.16 5.92
CA ALA A 63 4.41 -10.44 6.44
C ALA A 63 4.41 -10.48 7.98
N THR A 64 5.40 -9.85 8.62
CA THR A 64 5.42 -9.70 10.07
C THR A 64 4.29 -8.80 10.57
N ALA A 65 4.06 -7.66 9.91
CA ALA A 65 2.97 -6.75 10.25
C ALA A 65 1.59 -7.44 10.18
N GLU A 66 1.36 -8.24 9.15
CA GLU A 66 0.14 -9.05 9.03
C GLU A 66 -0.01 -10.03 10.20
N LYS A 67 1.06 -10.77 10.51
CA LYS A 67 1.06 -11.78 11.56
C LYS A 67 0.78 -11.19 12.96
N ILE A 68 1.34 -10.02 13.27
CA ILE A 68 1.20 -9.40 14.60
C ILE A 68 0.08 -8.33 14.67
N GLY A 69 -0.74 -8.21 13.62
CA GLY A 69 -1.86 -7.26 13.57
C GLY A 69 -1.46 -5.78 13.40
N MET A 70 -0.24 -5.52 12.91
CA MET A 70 0.29 -4.17 12.68
C MET A 70 0.14 -3.71 11.22
N ILE A 71 -0.53 -4.49 10.38
CA ILE A 71 -0.67 -4.15 8.95
C ILE A 71 -1.52 -2.88 8.75
N LYS A 72 -2.57 -2.68 9.54
CA LYS A 72 -3.43 -1.49 9.45
C LYS A 72 -2.68 -0.21 9.81
N PRO A 73 -2.01 -0.09 10.98
CA PRO A 73 -1.20 1.09 11.29
C PRO A 73 -0.05 1.31 10.30
N LEU A 74 0.59 0.26 9.80
CA LEU A 74 1.61 0.38 8.77
C LEU A 74 1.04 0.97 7.47
N THR A 75 -0.08 0.44 6.99
CA THR A 75 -0.74 0.92 5.78
C THR A 75 -1.24 2.36 5.94
N GLU A 76 -1.79 2.71 7.10
CA GLU A 76 -2.20 4.09 7.40
C GLU A 76 -1.01 5.05 7.32
N TRP A 77 0.14 4.68 7.88
CA TRP A 77 1.36 5.47 7.80
C TRP A 77 1.84 5.64 6.35
N VAL A 78 1.85 4.54 5.58
CA VAL A 78 2.23 4.58 4.14
C VAL A 78 1.33 5.52 3.37
N LEU A 79 0.01 5.37 3.48
CA LEU A 79 -0.99 6.18 2.78
C LEU A 79 -0.83 7.67 3.11
N ARG A 80 -0.74 8.01 4.40
CA ARG A 80 -0.55 9.41 4.83
C ARG A 80 0.73 10.02 4.28
N THR A 81 1.84 9.27 4.35
CA THR A 81 3.14 9.73 3.88
C THR A 81 3.15 9.90 2.36
N ALA A 82 2.62 8.93 1.62
CA ALA A 82 2.54 8.96 0.17
C ALA A 82 1.64 10.11 -0.33
N CYS A 83 0.46 10.28 0.26
CA CYS A 83 -0.46 11.36 -0.11
C CYS A 83 0.13 12.75 0.21
N ARG A 84 0.81 12.91 1.34
CA ARG A 84 1.52 14.17 1.66
C ARG A 84 2.63 14.47 0.67
N GLN A 85 3.36 13.46 0.21
CA GLN A 85 4.39 13.62 -0.81
C GLN A 85 3.78 14.09 -2.14
N LEU A 86 2.63 13.52 -2.52
CA LEU A 86 1.91 13.96 -3.72
C LEU A 86 1.52 15.44 -3.64
N VAL A 87 0.99 15.88 -2.50
CA VAL A 87 0.68 17.31 -2.25
C VAL A 87 1.94 18.18 -2.34
N ALA A 88 3.08 17.69 -1.81
CA ALA A 88 4.34 18.41 -1.90
C ALA A 88 4.81 18.57 -3.35
N TRP A 89 4.62 17.56 -4.19
CA TRP A 89 4.93 17.67 -5.63
C TRP A 89 3.96 18.58 -6.38
N LYS A 90 2.66 18.57 -6.04
CA LYS A 90 1.68 19.50 -6.61
C LYS A 90 2.05 20.96 -6.35
N LYS A 91 2.54 21.27 -5.14
CA LYS A 91 3.04 22.61 -4.80
C LYS A 91 4.27 23.02 -5.63
N LYS A 92 4.99 22.06 -6.19
CA LYS A 92 6.13 22.30 -7.10
C LYS A 92 5.73 22.33 -8.59
N GLY A 93 4.43 22.26 -8.90
CA GLY A 93 3.91 22.34 -10.27
C GLY A 93 3.56 21.01 -10.93
N PHE A 94 3.70 19.87 -10.24
CA PHE A 94 3.36 18.56 -10.78
C PHE A 94 1.90 18.19 -10.46
N HIS A 95 0.95 18.72 -11.23
CA HIS A 95 -0.48 18.66 -10.90
C HIS A 95 -1.20 17.41 -11.43
N THR A 96 -0.60 16.65 -12.34
CA THR A 96 -1.24 15.52 -13.04
C THR A 96 -0.81 14.15 -12.53
N LEU A 97 -0.08 14.09 -11.43
CA LEU A 97 0.46 12.85 -10.90
C LEU A 97 -0.57 12.08 -10.07
N ARG A 98 -0.48 10.75 -10.14
CA ARG A 98 -1.16 9.80 -9.27
C ARG A 98 -0.18 9.18 -8.29
N MET A 99 -0.69 8.69 -7.17
CA MET A 99 0.06 7.92 -6.19
C MET A 99 -0.53 6.53 -6.07
N ALA A 100 0.25 5.51 -6.41
CA ALA A 100 -0.12 4.11 -6.24
C ALA A 100 0.44 3.58 -4.92
N VAL A 101 -0.38 2.81 -4.20
CA VAL A 101 -0.03 2.20 -2.90
C VAL A 101 -0.50 0.76 -2.86
N ASN A 102 0.42 -0.16 -2.54
CA ASN A 102 0.12 -1.57 -2.34
C ASN A 102 -0.69 -1.78 -1.05
N ILE A 103 -1.79 -2.52 -1.15
CA ILE A 103 -2.70 -2.81 -0.04
C ILE A 103 -2.72 -4.32 0.24
N SER A 104 -2.48 -4.67 1.52
CA SER A 104 -2.61 -6.05 1.96
C SER A 104 -4.05 -6.57 1.81
N PRO A 105 -4.22 -7.79 1.29
CA PRO A 105 -5.51 -8.46 1.20
C PRO A 105 -6.33 -8.47 2.49
N SER A 106 -5.68 -8.60 3.63
CA SER A 106 -6.33 -8.66 4.93
C SER A 106 -7.14 -7.41 5.29
N LEU A 107 -6.78 -6.24 4.74
CA LEU A 107 -7.49 -4.97 4.99
C LEU A 107 -8.85 -4.89 4.30
N PHE A 108 -9.06 -5.68 3.25
CA PHE A 108 -10.37 -5.77 2.60
C PHE A 108 -11.42 -6.55 3.43
N LEU A 109 -11.00 -7.16 4.54
CA LEU A 109 -11.92 -7.74 5.54
C LEU A 109 -12.30 -6.74 6.63
N ASP A 110 -11.64 -5.58 6.69
CA ASP A 110 -11.90 -4.53 7.67
C ASP A 110 -12.94 -3.54 7.11
N LYS A 111 -14.14 -3.56 7.66
CA LYS A 111 -15.26 -2.66 7.25
C LYS A 111 -14.93 -1.17 7.39
N GLU A 112 -13.96 -0.82 8.25
CA GLU A 112 -13.53 0.56 8.46
C GLU A 112 -12.49 1.03 7.44
N PHE A 113 -12.04 0.14 6.54
CA PHE A 113 -10.95 0.47 5.62
C PHE A 113 -11.33 1.59 4.64
N ALA A 114 -12.50 1.54 4.02
CA ALA A 114 -12.97 2.60 3.13
C ALA A 114 -13.12 3.95 3.87
N SER A 115 -13.61 3.93 5.11
CA SER A 115 -13.70 5.13 5.96
C SER A 115 -12.32 5.69 6.32
N LEU A 116 -11.32 4.83 6.54
CA LEU A 116 -9.93 5.23 6.74
C LEU A 116 -9.38 5.96 5.52
N ILE A 117 -9.56 5.39 4.31
CA ILE A 117 -9.12 6.00 3.05
C ILE A 117 -9.78 7.37 2.87
N LYS A 118 -11.10 7.47 3.05
CA LYS A 118 -11.83 8.74 2.96
C LYS A 118 -11.24 9.80 3.89
N ARG A 119 -11.04 9.45 5.15
CA ARG A 119 -10.46 10.35 6.16
C ARG A 119 -9.07 10.85 5.75
N ILE A 120 -8.20 9.97 5.25
CA ILE A 120 -6.85 10.35 4.81
C ILE A 120 -6.90 11.32 3.63
N ILE A 121 -7.74 11.05 2.64
CA ILE A 121 -7.93 11.92 1.47
C ILE A 121 -8.37 13.32 1.91
N GLU A 122 -9.37 13.40 2.79
CA GLU A 122 -9.91 14.66 3.30
C GLU A 122 -8.87 15.44 4.14
N GLU A 123 -8.16 14.76 5.05
CA GLU A 123 -7.15 15.37 5.91
C GLU A 123 -5.93 15.89 5.13
N VAL A 124 -5.50 15.16 4.10
CA VAL A 124 -4.31 15.54 3.32
C VAL A 124 -4.66 16.51 2.19
N GLY A 125 -5.91 16.51 1.71
CA GLY A 125 -6.39 17.41 0.67
C GLY A 125 -6.01 16.99 -0.74
N ILE A 126 -6.02 15.69 -1.03
CA ILE A 126 -5.95 15.16 -2.39
C ILE A 126 -7.35 14.85 -2.91
N THR A 127 -7.50 14.70 -4.23
CA THR A 127 -8.74 14.16 -4.81
C THR A 127 -8.68 12.62 -4.83
N PRO A 128 -9.82 11.93 -4.67
CA PRO A 128 -9.83 10.47 -4.70
C PRO A 128 -9.16 9.85 -5.94
N ALA A 129 -9.36 10.44 -7.12
CA ALA A 129 -8.79 9.96 -8.38
C ALA A 129 -7.26 10.11 -8.48
N GLU A 130 -6.62 10.80 -7.54
CA GLU A 130 -5.17 10.90 -7.44
C GLU A 130 -4.53 9.75 -6.65
N LEU A 131 -5.36 8.92 -5.98
CA LEU A 131 -4.91 7.74 -5.23
C LEU A 131 -5.32 6.47 -5.96
N GLU A 132 -4.35 5.61 -6.22
CA GLU A 132 -4.52 4.27 -6.76
C GLU A 132 -4.15 3.24 -5.69
N LEU A 133 -5.04 2.29 -5.42
CA LEU A 133 -4.80 1.19 -4.50
C LEU A 133 -4.52 -0.06 -5.31
N GLU A 134 -3.32 -0.61 -5.15
CA GLU A 134 -2.88 -1.82 -5.84
C GLU A 134 -3.13 -3.03 -4.96
N VAL A 135 -3.81 -4.03 -5.50
CA VAL A 135 -4.19 -5.25 -4.81
C VAL A 135 -3.75 -6.46 -5.60
N THR A 136 -3.37 -7.53 -4.92
CA THR A 136 -3.01 -8.78 -5.58
C THR A 136 -4.25 -9.49 -6.11
N GLU A 137 -4.10 -10.26 -7.20
CA GLU A 137 -5.18 -11.01 -7.83
C GLU A 137 -5.95 -11.93 -6.86
N SER A 138 -5.28 -12.49 -5.86
CA SER A 138 -5.87 -13.39 -4.88
C SER A 138 -7.06 -12.81 -4.11
N ILE A 139 -7.13 -11.49 -3.96
CA ILE A 139 -8.24 -10.78 -3.30
C ILE A 139 -9.56 -10.95 -4.06
N VAL A 140 -9.52 -10.87 -5.40
CA VAL A 140 -10.73 -10.88 -6.23
C VAL A 140 -11.41 -12.25 -6.22
N GLN A 141 -10.65 -13.31 -5.93
CA GLN A 141 -11.12 -14.69 -6.04
C GLN A 141 -11.68 -15.27 -4.74
N THR A 142 -11.47 -14.65 -3.57
CA THR A 142 -11.54 -15.38 -2.30
C THR A 142 -12.79 -15.17 -1.45
N ASP A 143 -13.48 -14.03 -1.51
CA ASP A 143 -14.62 -13.80 -0.61
C ASP A 143 -15.63 -12.76 -1.19
N PRO A 144 -16.94 -13.13 -1.31
CA PRO A 144 -17.99 -12.18 -1.70
C PRO A 144 -18.08 -10.92 -0.82
N ARG A 145 -17.61 -10.98 0.43
CA ARG A 145 -17.57 -9.83 1.35
C ARG A 145 -16.59 -8.75 0.89
N ASN A 146 -15.56 -9.12 0.15
CA ASN A 146 -14.60 -8.17 -0.42
C ASN A 146 -15.26 -7.27 -1.45
N LEU A 147 -16.31 -7.74 -2.13
CA LEU A 147 -17.02 -6.98 -3.15
C LEU A 147 -17.66 -5.69 -2.59
N SER A 148 -18.16 -5.70 -1.35
CA SER A 148 -18.75 -4.50 -0.74
C SER A 148 -17.70 -3.42 -0.51
N ILE A 149 -16.51 -3.76 -0.05
CA ILE A 149 -15.43 -2.80 0.19
C ILE A 149 -14.87 -2.26 -1.13
N PHE A 150 -14.77 -3.11 -2.15
CA PHE A 150 -14.42 -2.64 -3.50
C PHE A 150 -15.42 -1.62 -4.02
N GLN A 151 -16.72 -1.85 -3.79
CA GLN A 151 -17.77 -0.91 -4.19
C GLN A 151 -17.65 0.40 -3.41
N ASP A 152 -17.47 0.34 -2.09
CA ASP A 152 -17.31 1.53 -1.24
C ASP A 152 -16.10 2.38 -1.67
N LEU A 153 -14.97 1.74 -1.99
CA LEU A 153 -13.78 2.42 -2.49
C LEU A 153 -14.00 3.03 -3.88
N LYS A 154 -14.70 2.31 -4.75
CA LYS A 154 -15.07 2.81 -6.09
C LYS A 154 -16.02 4.00 -6.00
N ASP A 155 -17.00 3.93 -5.11
CA ASP A 155 -17.97 5.03 -4.87
C ASP A 155 -17.28 6.25 -4.27
N LEU A 156 -16.20 6.05 -3.49
CA LEU A 156 -15.34 7.14 -3.01
C LEU A 156 -14.58 7.80 -4.18
N GLY A 157 -14.35 7.10 -5.29
CA GLY A 157 -13.69 7.60 -6.49
C GLY A 157 -12.18 7.34 -6.54
N VAL A 158 -11.63 6.49 -5.64
CA VAL A 158 -10.24 6.05 -5.74
C VAL A 158 -10.06 5.05 -6.88
N LEU A 159 -8.86 4.99 -7.43
CA LEU A 159 -8.51 4.03 -8.47
C LEU A 159 -8.12 2.69 -7.83
N LEU A 160 -8.50 1.60 -8.47
CA LEU A 160 -8.15 0.25 -8.06
C LEU A 160 -7.40 -0.44 -9.19
N ALA A 161 -6.23 -0.99 -8.90
CA ALA A 161 -5.41 -1.76 -9.82
C ALA A 161 -5.15 -3.16 -9.27
N ILE A 162 -5.07 -4.14 -10.15
CA ILE A 162 -4.68 -5.50 -9.80
C ILE A 162 -3.20 -5.64 -10.15
N ASP A 163 -2.39 -5.88 -9.14
CA ASP A 163 -0.96 -6.15 -9.28
C ASP A 163 -0.68 -7.65 -9.40
N ASP A 164 0.48 -8.00 -9.95
CA ASP A 164 0.93 -9.39 -10.14
C ASP A 164 -0.03 -10.26 -10.97
N PHE A 165 -0.81 -9.66 -11.88
CA PHE A 165 -1.74 -10.39 -12.73
C PHE A 165 -1.01 -11.44 -13.59
N GLY A 166 -1.46 -12.70 -13.50
CA GLY A 166 -0.88 -13.80 -14.29
C GLY A 166 0.24 -14.57 -13.62
N THR A 167 0.68 -14.21 -12.40
CA THR A 167 1.69 -14.95 -11.63
C THR A 167 1.10 -16.10 -10.80
N GLY A 168 -0.23 -16.12 -10.66
CA GLY A 168 -1.02 -17.17 -10.00
C GLY A 168 -1.78 -18.05 -10.99
N TYR A 169 -2.70 -18.87 -10.50
CA TYR A 169 -3.63 -19.70 -11.31
C TYR A 169 -4.73 -18.82 -11.93
N SER A 170 -4.34 -17.86 -12.74
CA SER A 170 -5.28 -16.94 -13.39
C SER A 170 -6.05 -17.66 -14.49
N SER A 171 -7.28 -17.98 -14.21
CA SER A 171 -8.23 -18.34 -15.25
C SER A 171 -8.89 -17.07 -15.80
N PHE A 172 -8.67 -16.74 -17.08
CA PHE A 172 -9.41 -15.68 -17.78
C PHE A 172 -10.95 -15.84 -17.72
N ALA A 173 -11.42 -16.96 -17.17
CA ALA A 173 -12.85 -17.25 -16.99
C ALA A 173 -13.52 -16.40 -15.89
N SER A 174 -12.76 -15.74 -15.02
CA SER A 174 -13.28 -14.92 -13.90
C SER A 174 -13.52 -13.45 -14.24
N LEU A 175 -13.13 -13.02 -15.44
CA LEU A 175 -13.35 -11.66 -15.95
C LEU A 175 -14.63 -11.60 -16.78
N LYS A 176 -15.79 -11.65 -16.11
CA LYS A 176 -17.09 -11.31 -16.71
C LYS A 176 -17.70 -10.11 -16.01
#